data_067ce0ac77c9a9e08f32b6fcdb55033f
#
_entry.id   067ce0ac77c9a9e08f32b6fcdb55033f
#
_cell.length_a   1.000
_cell.length_b   1.000
_cell.length_c   1.000
_cell.angle_alpha   90.00
_cell.angle_beta   90.00
_cell.angle_gamma   90.00
#
_symmetry.space_group_name_H-M   'P 1'
#
loop_
_entity.id
_entity.type
_entity.pdbx_description
1 polymer ?
#
loop_
_entity_poly.entity_id
_entity_poly.type
_entity_poly.pdbx_seq_one_letter_code
_entity_poly.pdbx_strand_id
1 'polypeptide(L)'
;RQKSPLRQDNRGCDLMLDTAKYTPRLKAMYNDSIRAAMMEEFSYKNAMQTPRLDKIVLNIGCGSEAVNDTKKAKSAQDDLSSIAGQLAVITKAKKSIAGFRVREDMPLGAKVTLRGDRMYEFIDRLTTIAMPRIRDFRGVSGKSFDGRGNYAMGMKEHIVFPEINFDKVDVAWGMDIVICTTADNDAEAKALLKHFNMPFNS
;
A
#
# COMPACT_ATOMS: atom_id res chain seq x y z
N ARG A 1 -48.37 -32.66 18.83
CA ARG A 1 -47.31 -32.21 17.88
C ARG A 1 -47.49 -30.72 17.71
N GLN A 2 -46.75 -29.96 18.52
CA GLN A 2 -46.68 -28.50 18.44
C GLN A 2 -45.72 -28.10 17.32
N LYS A 3 -46.20 -27.24 16.40
CA LYS A 3 -45.42 -26.61 15.34
C LYS A 3 -44.59 -25.48 15.99
N SER A 4 -43.26 -25.54 15.84
CA SER A 4 -42.35 -24.48 16.22
C SER A 4 -42.54 -23.22 15.34
N PRO A 5 -42.39 -22.00 15.89
CA PRO A 5 -42.58 -20.76 15.13
C PRO A 5 -41.49 -20.54 14.12
N LEU A 6 -41.91 -20.03 12.96
CA LEU A 6 -41.08 -19.63 11.83
C LEU A 6 -40.03 -18.60 12.27
N ARG A 7 -38.77 -18.92 12.02
CA ARG A 7 -37.67 -17.94 12.06
C ARG A 7 -37.96 -16.88 10.99
N GLN A 8 -38.11 -15.65 11.43
CA GLN A 8 -38.07 -14.47 10.56
C GLN A 8 -36.63 -14.31 10.06
N ASP A 9 -36.41 -14.57 8.79
CA ASP A 9 -35.18 -14.23 8.09
C ASP A 9 -35.08 -12.70 7.97
N ASN A 10 -34.27 -12.09 8.84
CA ASN A 10 -33.75 -10.75 8.62
C ASN A 10 -32.78 -10.80 7.43
N ARG A 11 -33.32 -10.73 6.22
CA ARG A 11 -32.52 -10.44 5.03
C ARG A 11 -32.18 -8.95 5.05
N GLY A 12 -31.24 -8.57 5.93
CA GLY A 12 -30.45 -7.39 5.73
C GLY A 12 -29.76 -7.51 4.38
N CYS A 13 -29.80 -6.43 3.63
CA CYS A 13 -29.23 -6.29 2.30
C CYS A 13 -27.72 -6.56 2.36
N ASP A 14 -27.33 -7.84 2.35
CA ASP A 14 -25.97 -8.27 2.07
C ASP A 14 -25.75 -8.10 0.56
N LEU A 15 -25.33 -6.89 0.19
CA LEU A 15 -24.53 -6.68 -1.00
C LEU A 15 -23.19 -7.39 -0.76
N MET A 16 -23.21 -8.72 -0.66
CA MET A 16 -22.02 -9.52 -0.82
C MET A 16 -21.60 -9.35 -2.28
N LEU A 17 -20.71 -8.38 -2.51
CA LEU A 17 -19.87 -8.39 -3.70
C LEU A 17 -19.30 -9.79 -3.78
N ASP A 18 -19.64 -10.52 -4.86
CA ASP A 18 -19.09 -11.83 -5.16
C ASP A 18 -17.57 -11.72 -5.28
N THR A 19 -16.88 -11.69 -4.16
CA THR A 19 -15.42 -11.58 -4.06
C THR A 19 -14.73 -12.74 -4.78
N ALA A 20 -15.44 -13.82 -5.03
CA ALA A 20 -14.96 -14.98 -5.82
C ALA A 20 -14.75 -14.67 -7.32
N LYS A 21 -15.36 -13.60 -7.86
CA LYS A 21 -15.26 -13.22 -9.28
C LYS A 21 -14.55 -11.87 -9.52
N TYR A 22 -14.22 -11.14 -8.43
CA TYR A 22 -13.59 -9.84 -8.58
C TYR A 22 -12.11 -9.99 -8.92
N THR A 23 -11.70 -9.41 -10.04
CA THR A 23 -10.30 -9.31 -10.44
C THR A 23 -9.93 -7.83 -10.54
N PRO A 24 -8.91 -7.37 -9.80
CA PRO A 24 -8.44 -5.99 -9.89
C PRO A 24 -8.09 -5.59 -11.33
N ARG A 25 -8.45 -4.36 -11.72
CA ARG A 25 -8.22 -3.83 -13.07
C ARG A 25 -6.76 -3.96 -13.49
N LEU A 26 -5.82 -3.55 -12.64
CA LEU A 26 -4.39 -3.62 -12.94
C LEU A 26 -3.86 -5.05 -13.01
N LYS A 27 -4.45 -6.00 -12.27
CA LYS A 27 -4.08 -7.42 -12.38
C LYS A 27 -4.53 -8.00 -13.71
N ALA A 28 -5.74 -7.67 -14.18
CA ALA A 28 -6.21 -8.04 -15.50
C ALA A 28 -5.31 -7.43 -16.59
N MET A 29 -5.04 -6.12 -16.51
CA MET A 29 -4.16 -5.41 -17.44
C MET A 29 -2.74 -5.99 -17.48
N TYR A 30 -2.19 -6.43 -16.34
CA TYR A 30 -0.89 -7.10 -16.30
C TYR A 30 -0.90 -8.40 -17.11
N ASN A 31 -1.93 -9.23 -16.95
CA ASN A 31 -2.02 -10.51 -17.65
C ASN A 31 -2.28 -10.35 -19.16
N ASP A 32 -3.10 -9.36 -19.54
CA ASP A 32 -3.59 -9.21 -20.92
C ASP A 32 -2.60 -8.45 -21.81
N SER A 33 -1.93 -7.42 -21.28
CA SER A 33 -1.13 -6.51 -22.09
C SER A 33 0.31 -6.30 -21.58
N ILE A 34 0.49 -6.03 -20.27
CA ILE A 34 1.80 -5.62 -19.75
C ILE A 34 2.83 -6.75 -19.88
N ARG A 35 2.41 -7.98 -19.62
CA ARG A 35 3.29 -9.15 -19.73
C ARG A 35 3.82 -9.34 -21.14
N ALA A 36 3.00 -9.17 -22.17
CA ALA A 36 3.41 -9.27 -23.57
C ALA A 36 4.36 -8.12 -23.94
N ALA A 37 4.02 -6.88 -23.58
CA ALA A 37 4.86 -5.72 -23.84
C ALA A 37 6.27 -5.84 -23.19
N MET A 38 6.32 -6.31 -21.93
CA MET A 38 7.59 -6.54 -21.24
C MET A 38 8.42 -7.66 -21.89
N MET A 39 7.78 -8.70 -22.44
CA MET A 39 8.48 -9.77 -23.17
C MET A 39 9.13 -9.25 -24.45
N GLU A 40 8.47 -8.36 -25.17
CA GLU A 40 9.02 -7.73 -26.38
C GLU A 40 10.13 -6.75 -26.04
N GLU A 41 9.96 -5.89 -25.03
CA GLU A 41 10.92 -4.86 -24.65
C GLU A 41 12.25 -5.45 -24.16
N PHE A 42 12.21 -6.50 -23.35
CA PHE A 42 13.39 -7.12 -22.75
C PHE A 42 13.79 -8.47 -23.38
N SER A 43 13.08 -8.91 -24.43
CA SER A 43 13.36 -10.16 -25.17
C SER A 43 13.50 -11.39 -24.28
N TYR A 44 12.60 -11.55 -23.29
CA TYR A 44 12.61 -12.70 -22.39
C TYR A 44 12.34 -14.00 -23.15
N LYS A 45 13.11 -15.05 -22.85
CA LYS A 45 12.93 -16.39 -23.45
C LYS A 45 11.73 -17.14 -22.89
N ASN A 46 11.34 -16.84 -21.66
CA ASN A 46 10.25 -17.51 -20.97
C ASN A 46 9.30 -16.48 -20.36
N ALA A 47 8.01 -16.66 -20.58
CA ALA A 47 6.97 -15.83 -20.00
C ALA A 47 6.97 -15.78 -18.46
N MET A 48 7.55 -16.77 -17.79
CA MET A 48 7.69 -16.79 -16.34
C MET A 48 8.85 -15.93 -15.79
N GLN A 49 9.76 -15.47 -16.65
CA GLN A 49 10.84 -14.54 -16.29
C GLN A 49 10.33 -13.10 -16.20
N THR A 50 9.16 -12.81 -16.79
CA THR A 50 8.60 -11.46 -16.78
C THR A 50 8.43 -10.95 -15.36
N PRO A 51 8.97 -9.76 -15.03
CA PRO A 51 8.85 -9.16 -13.71
C PRO A 51 7.39 -8.96 -13.32
N ARG A 52 7.10 -9.18 -12.05
CA ARG A 52 5.78 -8.96 -11.45
C ARG A 52 5.91 -8.27 -10.11
N LEU A 53 4.82 -7.70 -9.63
CA LEU A 53 4.75 -7.19 -8.28
C LEU A 53 4.70 -8.37 -7.29
N ASP A 54 5.53 -8.31 -6.24
CA ASP A 54 5.55 -9.30 -5.16
C ASP A 54 4.74 -8.82 -3.96
N LYS A 55 5.07 -7.64 -3.45
CA LYS A 55 4.43 -7.03 -2.28
C LYS A 55 4.60 -5.53 -2.28
N ILE A 56 3.71 -4.86 -1.53
CA ILE A 56 3.86 -3.45 -1.16
C ILE A 56 3.91 -3.35 0.35
N VAL A 57 4.90 -2.64 0.86
CA VAL A 57 5.03 -2.36 2.28
C VAL A 57 4.75 -0.88 2.50
N LEU A 58 3.78 -0.59 3.35
CA LEU A 58 3.46 0.75 3.80
C LEU A 58 3.94 0.90 5.24
N ASN A 59 4.56 2.01 5.55
CA ASN A 59 5.06 2.32 6.88
C ASN A 59 4.73 3.77 7.24
N ILE A 60 4.22 3.97 8.45
CA ILE A 60 4.05 5.29 9.06
C ILE A 60 4.92 5.34 10.31
N GLY A 61 5.87 6.26 10.34
CA GLY A 61 6.71 6.52 11.50
C GLY A 61 6.18 7.71 12.29
N CYS A 62 5.74 7.49 13.52
CA CYS A 62 5.25 8.53 14.43
C CYS A 62 6.13 8.67 15.70
N GLY A 63 7.39 8.24 15.61
CA GLY A 63 8.29 8.11 16.76
C GLY A 63 8.42 9.37 17.61
N SER A 64 8.59 10.55 17.03
CA SER A 64 8.74 11.82 17.74
C SER A 64 7.52 12.19 18.59
N GLU A 65 6.33 11.85 18.11
CA GLU A 65 5.08 12.16 18.79
C GLU A 65 4.58 11.01 19.67
N ALA A 66 4.83 9.77 19.26
CA ALA A 66 4.48 8.57 20.03
C ALA A 66 5.27 8.48 21.36
N VAL A 67 6.44 9.10 21.45
CA VAL A 67 7.21 9.22 22.70
C VAL A 67 6.46 10.06 23.72
N ASN A 68 5.74 11.09 23.30
CA ASN A 68 4.96 11.96 24.19
C ASN A 68 3.56 11.37 24.46
N ASP A 69 2.94 10.78 23.44
CA ASP A 69 1.60 10.18 23.54
C ASP A 69 1.51 8.89 22.75
N THR A 70 1.46 7.77 23.46
CA THR A 70 1.37 6.43 22.86
C THR A 70 0.07 6.19 22.07
N LYS A 71 -0.99 6.99 22.33
CA LYS A 71 -2.28 6.90 21.60
C LYS A 71 -2.10 7.28 20.14
N LYS A 72 -1.15 8.17 19.81
CA LYS A 72 -0.86 8.59 18.44
C LYS A 72 -0.38 7.43 17.55
N ALA A 73 0.36 6.47 18.11
CA ALA A 73 0.73 5.26 17.37
C ALA A 73 -0.48 4.39 17.01
N LYS A 74 -1.53 4.39 17.85
CA LYS A 74 -2.78 3.70 17.55
C LYS A 74 -3.58 4.44 16.49
N SER A 75 -3.67 5.77 16.55
CA SER A 75 -4.31 6.57 15.49
C SER A 75 -3.64 6.33 14.15
N ALA A 76 -2.29 6.35 14.10
CA ALA A 76 -1.54 6.02 12.88
C ALA A 76 -1.81 4.58 12.38
N GLN A 77 -2.01 3.62 13.28
CA GLN A 77 -2.42 2.26 12.92
C GLN A 77 -3.81 2.23 12.29
N ASP A 78 -4.78 2.95 12.87
CA ASP A 78 -6.16 2.99 12.39
C ASP A 78 -6.24 3.66 11.02
N ASP A 79 -5.51 4.77 10.81
CA ASP A 79 -5.40 5.46 9.53
C ASP A 79 -4.78 4.57 8.46
N LEU A 80 -3.63 3.93 8.78
CA LEU A 80 -2.96 3.04 7.85
C LEU A 80 -3.82 1.81 7.51
N SER A 81 -4.59 1.31 8.48
CA SER A 81 -5.51 0.19 8.26
C SER A 81 -6.66 0.59 7.33
N SER A 82 -7.17 1.82 7.44
CA SER A 82 -8.21 2.35 6.56
C SER A 82 -7.70 2.47 5.11
N ILE A 83 -6.50 3.00 4.90
CA ILE A 83 -5.86 3.10 3.58
C ILE A 83 -5.60 1.73 2.97
N ALA A 84 -5.07 0.80 3.77
CA ALA A 84 -4.66 -0.52 3.31
C ALA A 84 -5.82 -1.50 3.08
N GLY A 85 -6.99 -1.27 3.73
CA GLY A 85 -8.07 -2.24 3.81
C GLY A 85 -7.69 -3.52 4.55
N GLN A 86 -6.63 -3.46 5.37
CA GLN A 86 -6.08 -4.56 6.16
C GLN A 86 -5.51 -4.01 7.46
N LEU A 87 -5.73 -4.71 8.57
CA LEU A 87 -5.21 -4.29 9.88
C LEU A 87 -3.68 -4.13 9.84
N ALA A 88 -3.21 -2.92 10.15
CA ALA A 88 -1.79 -2.62 10.26
C ALA A 88 -1.21 -3.15 11.59
N VAL A 89 0.07 -3.45 11.59
CA VAL A 89 0.81 -3.92 12.77
C VAL A 89 1.56 -2.75 13.37
N ILE A 90 1.40 -2.53 14.67
CA ILE A 90 2.19 -1.54 15.42
C ILE A 90 3.65 -2.00 15.46
N THR A 91 4.55 -1.09 15.09
CA THR A 91 6.00 -1.31 15.20
C THR A 91 6.51 -0.78 16.53
N LYS A 92 7.21 -1.64 17.28
CA LYS A 92 7.74 -1.33 18.60
C LYS A 92 9.26 -1.15 18.56
N ALA A 93 9.77 -0.36 19.50
CA ALA A 93 11.20 -0.19 19.70
C ALA A 93 11.87 -1.51 20.13
N LYS A 94 12.99 -1.86 19.51
CA LYS A 94 13.77 -3.07 19.84
C LYS A 94 14.76 -2.86 20.99
N LYS A 95 15.20 -1.62 21.21
CA LYS A 95 16.17 -1.23 22.22
C LYS A 95 15.82 0.11 22.80
N SER A 96 16.15 0.31 24.09
CA SER A 96 16.03 1.61 24.73
C SER A 96 17.16 2.54 24.29
N ILE A 97 16.84 3.77 23.87
CA ILE A 97 17.81 4.80 23.46
C ILE A 97 17.49 6.09 24.22
N ALA A 98 18.35 6.44 25.17
CA ALA A 98 18.15 7.59 26.04
C ALA A 98 18.09 8.93 25.29
N GLY A 99 18.92 9.11 24.25
CA GLY A 99 18.96 10.32 23.42
C GLY A 99 17.65 10.62 22.71
N PHE A 100 16.86 9.62 22.38
CA PHE A 100 15.53 9.76 21.77
C PHE A 100 14.38 9.57 22.75
N ARG A 101 14.64 9.40 24.04
CA ARG A 101 13.65 9.11 25.10
C ARG A 101 12.78 7.88 24.79
N VAL A 102 13.32 6.92 24.04
CA VAL A 102 12.64 5.69 23.64
C VAL A 102 13.01 4.58 24.61
N ARG A 103 11.99 3.85 25.09
CA ARG A 103 12.15 2.62 25.88
C ARG A 103 11.86 1.40 25.00
N GLU A 104 12.38 0.26 25.38
CA GLU A 104 12.07 -1.02 24.77
C GLU A 104 10.55 -1.27 24.80
N ASP A 105 10.03 -1.94 23.76
CA ASP A 105 8.60 -2.21 23.54
C ASP A 105 7.70 -0.98 23.35
N MET A 106 8.23 0.22 23.30
CA MET A 106 7.45 1.42 23.05
C MET A 106 6.93 1.44 21.60
N PRO A 107 5.62 1.71 21.36
CA PRO A 107 5.10 1.82 20.00
C PRO A 107 5.63 3.07 19.32
N LEU A 108 6.22 2.93 18.13
CA LEU A 108 6.85 4.02 17.39
C LEU A 108 6.25 4.26 16.01
N GLY A 109 5.38 3.40 15.54
CA GLY A 109 4.75 3.52 14.24
C GLY A 109 3.85 2.36 13.91
N ALA A 110 3.39 2.32 12.66
CA ALA A 110 2.59 1.25 12.12
C ALA A 110 3.09 0.83 10.74
N LYS A 111 2.98 -0.45 10.41
CA LYS A 111 3.30 -0.98 9.09
C LYS A 111 2.26 -1.98 8.62
N VAL A 112 2.11 -2.09 7.30
CA VAL A 112 1.30 -3.12 6.67
C VAL A 112 2.00 -3.64 5.42
N THR A 113 1.79 -4.92 5.11
CA THR A 113 2.30 -5.54 3.89
C THR A 113 1.11 -6.03 3.07
N LEU A 114 0.97 -5.49 1.86
CA LEU A 114 -0.08 -5.85 0.91
C LEU A 114 0.45 -6.84 -0.11
N ARG A 115 -0.35 -7.86 -0.43
CA ARG A 115 -0.06 -8.87 -1.45
C ARG A 115 -1.32 -9.20 -2.26
N GLY A 116 -1.12 -9.83 -3.42
CA GLY A 116 -2.22 -10.30 -4.27
C GLY A 116 -3.14 -9.16 -4.71
N ASP A 117 -4.44 -9.37 -4.65
CA ASP A 117 -5.43 -8.44 -5.20
C ASP A 117 -5.42 -7.07 -4.50
N ARG A 118 -5.26 -7.04 -3.18
CA ARG A 118 -5.16 -5.80 -2.40
C ARG A 118 -3.97 -4.93 -2.80
N MET A 119 -2.87 -5.55 -3.21
CA MET A 119 -1.68 -4.85 -3.70
C MET A 119 -1.97 -4.12 -5.02
N TYR A 120 -2.64 -4.79 -5.98
CA TYR A 120 -3.01 -4.17 -7.26
C TYR A 120 -4.03 -3.04 -7.06
N GLU A 121 -5.02 -3.23 -6.17
CA GLU A 121 -5.98 -2.19 -5.81
C GLU A 121 -5.31 -0.98 -5.18
N PHE A 122 -4.34 -1.20 -4.31
CA PHE A 122 -3.61 -0.10 -3.69
C PHE A 122 -2.82 0.71 -4.72
N ILE A 123 -2.10 0.06 -5.66
CA ILE A 123 -1.37 0.77 -6.74
C ILE A 123 -2.33 1.56 -7.61
N ASP A 124 -3.47 0.99 -7.98
CA ASP A 124 -4.46 1.69 -8.79
C ASP A 124 -4.94 2.97 -8.11
N ARG A 125 -5.30 2.89 -6.84
CA ARG A 125 -5.69 4.09 -6.05
C ARG A 125 -4.54 5.07 -5.86
N LEU A 126 -3.33 4.57 -5.65
CA LEU A 126 -2.13 5.40 -5.50
C LEU A 126 -1.88 6.22 -6.76
N THR A 127 -1.87 5.60 -7.94
CA THR A 127 -1.54 6.27 -9.21
C THR A 127 -2.68 7.14 -9.73
N THR A 128 -3.93 6.70 -9.62
CA THR A 128 -5.08 7.40 -10.21
C THR A 128 -5.69 8.45 -9.29
N ILE A 129 -5.65 8.25 -7.97
CA ILE A 129 -6.34 9.11 -7.01
C ILE A 129 -5.35 9.86 -6.11
N ALA A 130 -4.46 9.15 -5.42
CA ALA A 130 -3.63 9.77 -4.39
C ALA A 130 -2.54 10.68 -4.98
N MET A 131 -1.78 10.23 -5.99
CA MET A 131 -0.70 11.04 -6.57
C MET A 131 -1.17 12.36 -7.16
N PRO A 132 -2.27 12.44 -7.95
CA PRO A 132 -2.75 13.71 -8.47
C PRO A 132 -3.23 14.70 -7.39
N ARG A 133 -3.57 14.21 -6.20
CA ARG A 133 -4.01 15.02 -5.06
C ARG A 133 -2.86 15.57 -4.21
N ILE A 134 -1.63 15.10 -4.44
CA ILE A 134 -0.46 15.62 -3.74
C ILE A 134 -0.23 17.07 -4.16
N ARG A 135 -0.08 17.94 -3.19
CA ARG A 135 0.21 19.36 -3.44
C ARG A 135 1.57 19.49 -4.13
N ASP A 136 1.63 20.32 -5.18
CA ASP A 136 2.82 20.58 -6.00
C ASP A 136 3.48 19.29 -6.57
N PHE A 137 2.67 18.30 -6.92
CA PHE A 137 3.16 17.06 -7.48
C PHE A 137 3.83 17.28 -8.85
N ARG A 138 5.10 16.87 -8.96
CA ARG A 138 5.90 16.97 -10.20
C ARG A 138 6.34 15.60 -10.73
N GLY A 139 5.70 14.53 -10.27
CA GLY A 139 6.12 13.16 -10.55
C GLY A 139 7.00 12.56 -9.44
N VAL A 140 7.25 11.26 -9.55
CA VAL A 140 8.07 10.52 -8.59
C VAL A 140 9.49 10.34 -9.12
N SER A 141 10.48 10.27 -8.22
CA SER A 141 11.89 10.11 -8.60
C SER A 141 12.12 8.78 -9.33
N GLY A 142 12.67 8.83 -10.52
CA GLY A 142 13.10 7.63 -11.24
C GLY A 142 14.42 7.02 -10.76
N LYS A 143 15.03 7.56 -9.68
CA LYS A 143 16.33 7.12 -9.13
C LYS A 143 16.20 6.41 -7.78
N SER A 144 14.98 6.26 -7.25
CA SER A 144 14.74 5.69 -5.91
C SER A 144 14.58 4.17 -5.94
N PHE A 145 15.36 3.50 -6.77
CA PHE A 145 15.50 2.05 -6.81
C PHE A 145 16.69 1.59 -5.97
N ASP A 146 16.66 0.34 -5.51
CA ASP A 146 17.67 -0.25 -4.61
C ASP A 146 18.79 -1.03 -5.33
N GLY A 147 18.81 -1.05 -6.66
CA GLY A 147 19.72 -1.87 -7.47
C GLY A 147 19.26 -3.32 -7.67
N ARG A 148 18.13 -3.71 -7.08
CA ARG A 148 17.54 -5.05 -7.14
C ARG A 148 16.07 -5.03 -7.58
N GLY A 149 15.67 -3.97 -8.27
CA GLY A 149 14.32 -3.85 -8.80
C GLY A 149 13.24 -3.48 -7.78
N ASN A 150 13.56 -3.10 -6.55
CA ASN A 150 12.57 -2.58 -5.61
C ASN A 150 12.57 -1.05 -5.66
N TYR A 151 11.40 -0.47 -5.50
CA TYR A 151 11.19 0.97 -5.55
C TYR A 151 10.67 1.50 -4.23
N ALA A 152 11.24 2.59 -3.72
CA ALA A 152 10.81 3.23 -2.50
C ALA A 152 10.46 4.70 -2.75
N MET A 153 9.36 5.16 -2.18
CA MET A 153 8.95 6.56 -2.19
C MET A 153 8.40 6.98 -0.85
N GLY A 154 8.66 8.23 -0.47
CA GLY A 154 8.07 8.87 0.70
C GLY A 154 6.95 9.83 0.29
N MET A 155 5.88 9.82 1.05
CA MET A 155 4.77 10.74 0.95
C MET A 155 4.70 11.60 2.21
N LYS A 156 4.61 12.92 2.06
CA LYS A 156 4.63 13.84 3.19
C LYS A 156 3.36 13.78 4.05
N GLU A 157 2.22 13.55 3.40
CA GLU A 157 0.92 13.59 4.03
C GLU A 157 0.07 12.40 3.59
N HIS A 158 -0.43 11.62 4.54
CA HIS A 158 -1.31 10.48 4.26
C HIS A 158 -2.76 10.91 3.93
N ILE A 159 -3.11 12.18 4.21
CA ILE A 159 -4.45 12.75 4.01
C ILE A 159 -4.87 12.79 2.53
N VAL A 160 -3.93 12.65 1.60
CA VAL A 160 -4.22 12.59 0.15
C VAL A 160 -5.10 11.39 -0.23
N PHE A 161 -5.13 10.36 0.60
CA PHE A 161 -6.00 9.21 0.39
C PHE A 161 -7.45 9.54 0.74
N PRO A 162 -8.44 9.22 -0.13
CA PRO A 162 -9.85 9.54 0.08
C PRO A 162 -10.50 8.79 1.26
N GLU A 163 -9.88 7.69 1.70
CA GLU A 163 -10.33 6.89 2.83
C GLU A 163 -10.16 7.59 4.17
N ILE A 164 -9.30 8.61 4.21
CA ILE A 164 -9.00 9.37 5.41
C ILE A 164 -9.91 10.60 5.48
N ASN A 165 -10.63 10.71 6.58
CA ASN A 165 -11.47 11.88 6.84
C ASN A 165 -10.61 12.98 7.49
N PHE A 166 -10.42 14.08 6.79
CA PHE A 166 -9.63 15.23 7.25
C PHE A 166 -10.04 15.75 8.64
N ASP A 167 -11.36 15.78 8.92
CA ASP A 167 -11.89 16.32 10.19
C ASP A 167 -11.55 15.45 11.42
N LYS A 168 -11.14 14.19 11.20
CA LYS A 168 -10.82 13.23 12.26
C LYS A 168 -9.33 13.05 12.49
N VAL A 169 -8.50 13.65 11.64
CA VAL A 169 -7.03 13.51 11.70
C VAL A 169 -6.45 14.59 12.58
N ASP A 170 -5.88 14.20 13.71
CA ASP A 170 -5.19 15.13 14.62
C ASP A 170 -3.82 15.57 14.07
N VAL A 171 -3.14 14.70 13.35
CA VAL A 171 -1.77 14.91 12.86
C VAL A 171 -1.61 14.35 11.45
N ALA A 172 -1.03 15.14 10.53
CA ALA A 172 -0.66 14.68 9.21
C ALA A 172 0.63 13.82 9.30
N TRP A 173 0.52 12.52 9.04
CA TRP A 173 1.66 11.61 9.07
C TRP A 173 2.33 11.52 7.70
N GLY A 174 3.66 11.47 7.74
CA GLY A 174 4.43 11.01 6.60
C GLY A 174 4.31 9.49 6.45
N MET A 175 4.28 9.01 5.20
CA MET A 175 4.15 7.59 4.89
C MET A 175 5.21 7.17 3.88
N ASP A 176 5.88 6.05 4.18
CA ASP A 176 6.81 5.40 3.26
C ASP A 176 6.08 4.26 2.52
N ILE A 177 6.27 4.21 1.22
CA ILE A 177 5.72 3.21 0.33
C ILE A 177 6.87 2.49 -0.35
N VAL A 178 7.01 1.19 -0.09
CA VAL A 178 8.02 0.35 -0.72
C VAL A 178 7.33 -0.68 -1.60
N ILE A 179 7.60 -0.63 -2.89
CA ILE A 179 7.08 -1.55 -3.90
C ILE A 179 8.18 -2.57 -4.21
N CYS A 180 7.95 -3.82 -3.85
CA CYS A 180 8.86 -4.91 -4.16
C CYS A 180 8.38 -5.62 -5.42
N THR A 181 9.32 -5.81 -6.35
CA THR A 181 9.09 -6.55 -7.60
C THR A 181 9.98 -7.79 -7.67
N THR A 182 9.72 -8.64 -8.63
CA THR A 182 10.56 -9.80 -8.93
C THR A 182 11.56 -9.51 -10.07
N ALA A 183 11.77 -8.24 -10.42
CA ALA A 183 12.75 -7.83 -11.42
C ALA A 183 14.17 -8.03 -10.88
N ASP A 184 15.08 -8.44 -11.76
CA ASP A 184 16.51 -8.58 -11.43
C ASP A 184 17.24 -7.24 -11.48
N ASN A 185 16.74 -6.28 -12.29
CA ASN A 185 17.37 -5.00 -12.53
C ASN A 185 16.38 -3.83 -12.36
N ASP A 186 16.91 -2.67 -12.00
CA ASP A 186 16.12 -1.45 -11.83
C ASP A 186 15.45 -0.97 -13.15
N ALA A 187 16.08 -1.23 -14.31
CA ALA A 187 15.52 -0.88 -15.61
C ALA A 187 14.22 -1.64 -15.89
N GLU A 188 14.19 -2.94 -15.61
CA GLU A 188 13.00 -3.80 -15.74
C GLU A 188 11.90 -3.37 -14.78
N ALA A 189 12.27 -3.11 -13.52
CA ALA A 189 11.31 -2.64 -12.51
C ALA A 189 10.71 -1.28 -12.89
N LYS A 190 11.52 -0.35 -13.40
CA LYS A 190 11.07 0.96 -13.87
C LYS A 190 10.11 0.84 -15.06
N ALA A 191 10.41 -0.01 -16.04
CA ALA A 191 9.53 -0.29 -17.17
C ALA A 191 8.20 -0.89 -16.69
N LEU A 192 8.25 -1.88 -15.80
CA LEU A 192 7.04 -2.47 -15.18
C LEU A 192 6.17 -1.41 -14.49
N LEU A 193 6.76 -0.57 -13.63
CA LEU A 193 6.01 0.48 -12.93
C LEU A 193 5.47 1.55 -13.89
N LYS A 194 6.19 1.84 -14.98
CA LYS A 194 5.72 2.74 -16.05
C LYS A 194 4.47 2.19 -16.74
N HIS A 195 4.42 0.88 -17.01
CA HIS A 195 3.23 0.21 -17.53
C HIS A 195 2.04 0.23 -16.55
N PHE A 196 2.29 0.34 -15.25
CA PHE A 196 1.26 0.61 -14.24
C PHE A 196 0.91 2.10 -14.08
N ASN A 197 1.28 2.94 -15.06
CA ASN A 197 1.03 4.39 -15.08
C ASN A 197 1.65 5.16 -13.91
N MET A 198 2.78 4.70 -13.36
CA MET A 198 3.53 5.48 -12.38
C MET A 198 4.16 6.71 -13.07
N PRO A 199 3.86 7.93 -12.61
CA PRO A 199 4.35 9.19 -13.21
C PRO A 199 5.79 9.48 -12.76
N PHE A 200 6.77 8.90 -13.43
CA PHE A 200 8.18 9.20 -13.16
C PHE A 200 8.59 10.56 -13.73
N ASN A 201 9.39 11.30 -12.97
CA ASN A 201 10.09 12.48 -13.48
C ASN A 201 11.11 12.06 -14.54
N SER A 202 11.22 12.86 -15.60
CA SER A 202 12.20 12.73 -16.67
C SER A 202 13.61 12.97 -16.14
#